data_5e47e291cba1d36f0a1cdb35e58bfbaa
#
_entry.id   5e47e291cba1d36f0a1cdb35e58bfbaa
#
_cell.length_a   1.000
_cell.length_b   1.000
_cell.length_c   1.000
_cell.angle_alpha   90.00
_cell.angle_beta   90.00
_cell.angle_gamma   90.00
#
_symmetry.space_group_name_H-M   'P 1'
#
loop_
_entity.id
_entity.type
_entity.pdbx_description
1 polymer ?
#
loop_
_entity_poly.entity_id
_entity_poly.type
_entity_poly.pdbx_seq_one_letter_code
_entity_poly.pdbx_strand_id
1 'polypeptide(L)'
;MTPDSGAPIPLVDGVFRIADGRPVLLVSRCSSCNERYFPPRERCAACSSDEMQTEEASQDGELYTWTVVRELGRQRDGFIPYVVGQIDLAGGPRVTGVVNCDPDAPAIGMPVRLCLVPQGHDDDGNELVGYGFEPADLNR
;
A
#
# COMPACT_ATOMS: atom_id res chain seq x y z
N MET A 1 -16.06 20.80 13.73
CA MET A 1 -16.75 19.98 13.16
C MET A 1 -16.02 18.86 12.87
N THR A 2 -16.50 17.84 12.96
CA THR A 2 -15.85 16.89 12.52
C THR A 2 -16.18 16.77 11.31
N PRO A 3 -15.79 17.44 10.70
CA PRO A 3 -16.03 17.51 9.52
C PRO A 3 -16.13 16.35 8.87
N ASP A 4 -15.44 15.56 9.08
CA ASP A 4 -15.38 14.54 8.24
C ASP A 4 -15.85 13.37 8.81
N SER A 5 -16.93 13.40 9.55
CA SER A 5 -17.38 12.22 10.16
C SER A 5 -17.63 11.19 9.15
N GLY A 6 -17.60 11.11 8.11
CA GLY A 6 -17.69 9.99 7.21
C GLY A 6 -16.44 9.77 6.43
N ALA A 7 -15.44 10.60 6.60
CA ALA A 7 -14.24 10.45 5.80
C ALA A 7 -13.38 9.31 6.31
N PRO A 8 -12.84 8.49 5.42
CA PRO A 8 -11.99 7.40 5.86
C PRO A 8 -10.71 7.90 6.52
N ILE A 9 -10.21 7.15 7.47
CA ILE A 9 -9.01 7.48 8.20
C ILE A 9 -7.97 6.39 7.93
N PRO A 10 -6.74 6.75 7.56
CA PRO A 10 -5.70 5.76 7.35
C PRO A 10 -5.44 4.98 8.63
N LEU A 11 -5.36 3.67 8.52
CA LEU A 11 -5.12 2.81 9.67
C LEU A 11 -3.74 3.05 10.25
N VAL A 12 -2.76 3.34 9.42
CA VAL A 12 -1.40 3.58 9.87
C VAL A 12 -0.98 4.94 9.36
N ASP A 13 -0.53 5.80 10.25
CA ASP A 13 -0.11 7.14 9.85
C ASP A 13 1.28 7.10 9.26
N GLY A 14 1.55 8.03 8.38
CA GLY A 14 2.90 8.26 7.91
C GLY A 14 3.33 7.43 6.73
N VAL A 15 2.53 6.47 6.31
CA VAL A 15 2.91 5.63 5.19
C VAL A 15 2.09 5.91 3.95
N PHE A 16 0.87 6.42 4.11
CA PHE A 16 0.11 6.86 2.97
C PHE A 16 -0.88 7.92 3.41
N ARG A 17 -1.42 8.63 2.46
CA ARG A 17 -2.46 9.60 2.76
C ARG A 17 -3.56 9.46 1.73
N ILE A 18 -4.69 10.08 1.99
CA ILE A 18 -5.81 10.01 1.10
C ILE A 18 -5.98 11.38 0.45
N ALA A 19 -5.92 11.40 -0.86
CA ALA A 19 -6.08 12.64 -1.61
C ALA A 19 -7.18 12.44 -2.62
N ASP A 20 -8.23 13.24 -2.56
CA ASP A 20 -9.36 13.15 -3.48
C ASP A 20 -9.96 11.73 -3.51
N GLY A 21 -10.04 11.11 -2.36
CA GLY A 21 -10.62 9.77 -2.27
C GLY A 21 -9.70 8.65 -2.73
N ARG A 22 -8.45 8.96 -3.04
CA ARG A 22 -7.51 7.96 -3.51
C ARG A 22 -6.31 7.87 -2.61
N PRO A 23 -5.71 6.70 -2.46
CA PRO A 23 -4.52 6.56 -1.64
C PRO A 23 -3.28 7.03 -2.38
N VAL A 24 -2.35 7.60 -1.64
CA VAL A 24 -1.05 7.99 -2.18
C VAL A 24 -0.03 7.47 -1.20
N LEU A 25 0.84 6.56 -1.63
CA LEU A 25 1.88 6.02 -0.76
C LEU A 25 2.99 7.04 -0.62
N LEU A 26 3.53 7.11 0.58
CA LEU A 26 4.65 7.99 0.87
C LEU A 26 5.92 7.15 0.96
N VAL A 27 6.94 7.56 0.26
CA VAL A 27 8.23 6.85 0.26
C VAL A 27 9.31 7.86 0.55
N SER A 28 10.48 7.41 0.94
CA SER A 28 11.61 8.31 1.10
C SER A 28 12.61 8.02 -0.01
N ARG A 29 13.29 9.05 -0.46
CA ARG A 29 14.34 8.96 -1.46
C ARG A 29 15.60 9.58 -0.91
N CYS A 30 16.71 8.89 -1.04
CA CYS A 30 17.99 9.41 -0.61
C CYS A 30 18.49 10.43 -1.63
N SER A 31 18.80 11.65 -1.19
CA SER A 31 19.29 12.67 -2.08
C SER A 31 20.69 12.36 -2.57
N SER A 32 21.42 11.54 -1.84
CA SER A 32 22.81 11.23 -2.22
C SER A 32 22.91 10.11 -3.23
N CYS A 33 22.12 9.05 -3.11
CA CYS A 33 22.27 7.91 -4.00
C CYS A 33 20.98 7.54 -4.73
N ASN A 34 19.88 8.25 -4.49
CA ASN A 34 18.60 8.04 -5.14
C ASN A 34 17.87 6.75 -4.82
N GLU A 35 18.28 6.03 -3.81
CA GLU A 35 17.54 4.84 -3.40
C GLU A 35 16.23 5.25 -2.75
N ARG A 36 15.20 4.47 -2.99
CA ARG A 36 13.88 4.74 -2.42
C ARG A 36 13.47 3.64 -1.48
N TYR A 37 12.75 4.01 -0.44
CA TYR A 37 12.34 3.07 0.60
C TYR A 37 10.88 3.26 0.99
N PHE A 38 10.23 2.17 1.30
CA PHE A 38 8.88 2.18 1.85
C PHE A 38 8.85 1.19 3.02
N PRO A 39 8.34 1.58 4.18
CA PRO A 39 7.87 2.92 4.52
C PRO A 39 9.00 3.92 4.57
N PRO A 40 8.69 5.20 4.67
CA PRO A 40 9.75 6.22 4.69
C PRO A 40 10.71 6.02 5.85
N ARG A 41 11.97 6.30 5.63
CA ARG A 41 12.99 6.16 6.68
C ARG A 41 13.84 7.40 6.73
N GLU A 42 14.50 7.60 7.85
CA GLU A 42 15.29 8.78 8.06
C GLU A 42 16.74 8.63 7.64
N ARG A 43 17.19 7.43 7.36
CA ARG A 43 18.57 7.19 6.99
C ARG A 43 18.61 6.16 5.88
N CYS A 44 19.46 6.37 4.90
CA CYS A 44 19.58 5.47 3.77
C CYS A 44 20.29 4.19 4.18
N ALA A 45 19.73 3.05 3.84
CA ALA A 45 20.34 1.77 4.16
C ALA A 45 21.52 1.50 3.22
N ALA A 46 21.57 2.12 2.05
CA ALA A 46 22.62 1.86 1.08
C ALA A 46 23.87 2.71 1.34
N CYS A 47 23.71 3.98 1.66
CA CYS A 47 24.88 4.84 1.82
C CYS A 47 24.93 5.56 3.16
N SER A 48 24.01 5.28 4.06
CA SER A 48 23.98 5.83 5.41
C SER A 48 23.75 7.34 5.48
N SER A 49 23.39 7.98 4.40
CA SER A 49 23.11 9.40 4.41
C SER A 49 21.81 9.66 5.18
N ASP A 50 21.68 10.80 5.83
CA ASP A 50 20.46 11.16 6.49
C ASP A 50 19.71 12.20 5.66
N GLU A 51 20.12 12.41 4.41
CA GLU A 51 19.46 13.38 3.55
C GLU A 51 18.33 12.69 2.81
N MET A 52 17.32 12.33 3.52
CA MET A 52 16.18 11.63 2.96
C MET A 52 15.04 12.59 2.75
N GLN A 53 14.36 12.46 1.63
CA GLN A 53 13.20 13.30 1.32
C GLN A 53 11.99 12.44 1.13
N THR A 54 10.85 12.89 1.62
CA THR A 54 9.61 12.17 1.46
C THR A 54 8.99 12.55 0.12
N GLU A 55 8.54 11.56 -0.62
CA GLU A 55 7.93 11.76 -1.92
C GLU A 55 6.68 10.93 -2.05
N GLU A 56 5.86 11.26 -3.00
CA GLU A 56 4.71 10.44 -3.35
C GLU A 56 5.15 9.42 -4.37
N ALA A 57 4.75 8.18 -4.17
CA ALA A 57 5.11 7.12 -5.10
C ALA A 57 4.06 7.00 -6.20
N SER A 58 4.40 6.28 -7.26
CA SER A 58 3.46 5.98 -8.32
C SER A 58 2.32 5.14 -7.76
N GLN A 59 1.14 5.26 -8.33
CA GLN A 59 0.01 4.43 -7.96
C GLN A 59 -0.01 3.15 -8.78
N ASP A 60 0.84 3.00 -9.78
CA ASP A 60 0.86 1.84 -10.64
C ASP A 60 2.09 1.00 -10.39
N GLY A 61 1.95 -0.29 -10.52
CA GLY A 61 3.07 -1.21 -10.35
C GLY A 61 2.80 -2.54 -10.99
N GLU A 62 3.71 -3.46 -10.78
CA GLU A 62 3.60 -4.81 -11.31
C GLU A 62 3.78 -5.79 -10.19
N LEU A 63 3.04 -6.87 -10.23
CA LEU A 63 3.13 -7.91 -9.21
C LEU A 63 4.40 -8.70 -9.45
N TYR A 64 5.30 -8.69 -8.45
CA TYR A 64 6.55 -9.42 -8.55
C TYR A 64 6.38 -10.84 -8.04
N THR A 65 5.73 -11.00 -6.92
CA THR A 65 5.44 -12.33 -6.37
C THR A 65 4.27 -12.21 -5.41
N TRP A 66 3.68 -13.33 -5.02
CA TRP A 66 2.55 -13.29 -4.11
C TRP A 66 2.42 -14.58 -3.35
N THR A 67 1.56 -14.52 -2.32
CA THR A 67 1.21 -15.70 -1.56
C THR A 67 -0.28 -15.60 -1.31
N VAL A 68 -0.95 -16.74 -1.20
CA VAL A 68 -2.34 -16.76 -0.85
C VAL A 68 -2.44 -17.14 0.62
N VAL A 69 -3.07 -16.28 1.42
CA VAL A 69 -3.20 -16.52 2.84
C VAL A 69 -4.51 -17.29 3.04
N ARG A 70 -4.42 -18.50 3.49
CA ARG A 70 -5.59 -19.35 3.64
C ARG A 70 -5.99 -19.59 5.08
N GLU A 71 -5.12 -19.25 6.02
CA GLU A 71 -5.43 -19.35 7.43
C GLU A 71 -4.99 -18.09 8.12
N LEU A 72 -5.81 -17.59 9.03
CA LEU A 72 -5.50 -16.40 9.76
C LEU A 72 -5.25 -16.75 11.21
N GLY A 73 -4.53 -15.90 11.87
CA GLY A 73 -4.41 -16.01 13.30
C GLY A 73 -5.75 -15.77 13.93
N ARG A 74 -5.85 -16.13 15.19
CA ARG A 74 -7.15 -16.13 15.81
C ARG A 74 -7.78 -14.77 15.96
N GLN A 75 -7.09 -13.72 15.79
CA GLN A 75 -7.71 -12.45 15.98
C GLN A 75 -8.16 -11.82 14.67
N ARG A 76 -8.10 -12.52 13.57
CA ARG A 76 -8.56 -11.94 12.31
C ARG A 76 -9.72 -12.76 11.80
N ASP A 77 -10.75 -12.10 11.35
CA ASP A 77 -11.82 -12.82 10.74
C ASP A 77 -12.07 -12.27 9.39
N GLY A 78 -12.82 -12.92 8.59
CA GLY A 78 -13.33 -12.38 7.39
C GLY A 78 -12.56 -12.73 6.22
N PHE A 79 -12.09 -12.19 5.38
CA PHE A 79 -11.69 -12.19 4.03
C PHE A 79 -10.68 -13.25 3.59
N ILE A 80 -10.67 -14.42 4.13
CA ILE A 80 -9.78 -15.47 3.63
C ILE A 80 -10.55 -16.34 2.66
N PRO A 81 -9.86 -16.86 1.64
CA PRO A 81 -8.44 -16.62 1.37
C PRO A 81 -8.20 -15.24 0.77
N TYR A 82 -7.04 -14.68 1.01
CA TYR A 82 -6.70 -13.41 0.39
C TYR A 82 -5.26 -13.45 -0.11
N VAL A 83 -4.92 -12.53 -0.99
CA VAL A 83 -3.60 -12.50 -1.64
C VAL A 83 -2.77 -11.38 -1.05
N VAL A 84 -1.53 -11.70 -0.71
CA VAL A 84 -0.55 -10.70 -0.31
C VAL A 84 0.56 -10.75 -1.33
N GLY A 85 0.92 -9.64 -1.91
CA GLY A 85 1.92 -9.58 -2.96
C GLY A 85 3.04 -8.63 -2.68
N GLN A 86 4.13 -8.80 -3.40
CA GLN A 86 5.17 -7.81 -3.47
C GLN A 86 5.03 -7.13 -4.81
N ILE A 87 4.95 -5.83 -4.79
CA ILE A 87 4.66 -5.03 -5.97
C ILE A 87 5.83 -4.11 -6.26
N ASP A 88 6.30 -4.12 -7.49
CA ASP A 88 7.33 -3.18 -7.91
C ASP A 88 6.60 -1.96 -8.44
N LEU A 89 6.65 -0.86 -7.67
CA LEU A 89 6.02 0.38 -8.12
C LEU A 89 6.85 0.98 -9.25
N ALA A 90 6.18 1.65 -10.17
CA ALA A 90 6.88 2.33 -11.24
C ALA A 90 7.85 3.34 -10.62
N GLY A 91 9.10 3.21 -10.90
CA GLY A 91 10.13 4.06 -10.29
C GLY A 91 10.59 3.59 -8.92
N GLY A 92 10.02 2.51 -8.41
CA GLY A 92 10.38 1.97 -7.10
C GLY A 92 9.70 2.68 -5.95
N PRO A 93 9.80 2.16 -4.78
CA PRO A 93 10.44 0.90 -4.39
C PRO A 93 9.53 -0.30 -4.57
N ARG A 94 9.96 -1.45 -4.07
CA ARG A 94 9.10 -2.64 -3.98
C ARG A 94 8.37 -2.58 -2.66
N VAL A 95 7.06 -2.81 -2.69
CA VAL A 95 6.25 -2.74 -1.49
C VAL A 95 5.44 -4.01 -1.33
N THR A 96 5.05 -4.32 -0.11
CA THR A 96 4.20 -5.46 0.17
C THR A 96 2.81 -4.98 0.52
N GLY A 97 1.80 -5.62 -0.02
CA GLY A 97 0.43 -5.25 0.29
C GLY A 97 -0.56 -6.30 -0.12
N VAL A 98 -1.77 -6.14 0.32
CA VAL A 98 -2.87 -7.02 -0.06
C VAL A 98 -3.21 -6.74 -1.51
N VAL A 99 -3.49 -7.78 -2.28
CA VAL A 99 -3.94 -7.64 -3.66
C VAL A 99 -5.40 -8.08 -3.68
N ASN A 100 -6.29 -7.15 -4.00
CA ASN A 100 -7.73 -7.39 -3.95
C ASN A 100 -8.17 -8.06 -5.24
N CYS A 101 -8.05 -9.37 -5.28
CA CYS A 101 -8.43 -10.14 -6.45
C CYS A 101 -8.73 -11.56 -6.00
N ASP A 102 -9.25 -12.38 -6.91
CA ASP A 102 -9.46 -13.78 -6.61
C ASP A 102 -8.13 -14.46 -6.37
N PRO A 103 -8.05 -15.42 -5.46
CA PRO A 103 -6.79 -16.12 -5.19
C PRO A 103 -6.18 -16.79 -6.40
N ASP A 104 -6.99 -17.09 -7.41
CA ASP A 104 -6.47 -17.74 -8.61
C ASP A 104 -6.10 -16.77 -9.70
N ALA A 105 -6.28 -15.48 -9.49
CA ALA A 105 -6.03 -14.49 -10.52
C ALA A 105 -4.59 -14.01 -10.64
N PRO A 106 -3.75 -14.03 -9.59
CA PRO A 106 -2.45 -13.41 -9.70
C PRO A 106 -1.54 -14.05 -10.72
N ALA A 107 -0.73 -13.25 -11.37
CA ALA A 107 0.30 -13.72 -12.30
C ALA A 107 1.49 -12.78 -12.19
N ILE A 108 2.68 -13.31 -12.38
CA ILE A 108 3.89 -12.51 -12.32
C ILE A 108 3.84 -11.46 -13.43
N GLY A 109 4.12 -10.24 -13.10
CA GLY A 109 4.09 -9.13 -14.05
C GLY A 109 2.72 -8.53 -14.24
N MET A 110 1.70 -9.02 -13.52
CA MET A 110 0.37 -8.50 -13.65
C MET A 110 0.35 -7.04 -13.25
N PRO A 111 -0.22 -6.16 -14.06
CA PRO A 111 -0.31 -4.75 -13.66
C PRO A 111 -1.30 -4.59 -12.54
N VAL A 112 -0.95 -3.79 -11.57
CA VAL A 112 -1.80 -3.52 -10.41
C VAL A 112 -1.81 -2.02 -10.12
N ARG A 113 -2.82 -1.58 -9.42
CA ARG A 113 -2.98 -0.18 -9.05
C ARG A 113 -3.28 -0.09 -7.58
N LEU A 114 -2.76 0.94 -6.94
CA LEU A 114 -3.00 1.19 -5.52
C LEU A 114 -4.47 1.48 -5.27
N CYS A 115 -5.02 0.94 -4.21
CA CYS A 115 -6.40 1.18 -3.84
C CYS A 115 -6.53 1.23 -2.32
N LEU A 116 -7.67 1.71 -1.85
CA LEU A 116 -7.97 1.70 -0.42
C LEU A 116 -8.65 0.39 -0.07
N VAL A 117 -8.31 -0.13 1.08
CA VAL A 117 -8.85 -1.40 1.55
C VAL A 117 -9.54 -1.15 2.88
N PRO A 118 -10.82 -1.45 3.03
CA PRO A 118 -11.51 -1.23 4.29
C PRO A 118 -10.92 -2.10 5.39
N GLN A 119 -10.77 -1.51 6.59
CA GLN A 119 -10.18 -2.21 7.72
C GLN A 119 -11.07 -2.11 8.96
N GLY A 120 -12.33 -1.78 8.80
CA GLY A 120 -13.25 -1.71 9.93
C GLY A 120 -13.49 -0.29 10.38
N HIS A 121 -13.83 -0.12 11.64
CA HIS A 121 -14.15 1.19 12.18
C HIS A 121 -13.51 1.34 13.55
N ASP A 122 -13.25 2.58 13.93
CA ASP A 122 -12.70 2.83 15.26
C ASP A 122 -13.87 2.98 16.25
N ASP A 123 -13.53 3.29 17.50
CA ASP A 123 -14.56 3.39 18.54
C ASP A 123 -15.51 4.55 18.32
N ASP A 124 -15.14 5.51 17.53
CA ASP A 124 -15.98 6.66 17.26
C ASP A 124 -16.79 6.47 15.97
N GLY A 125 -16.73 5.31 15.35
CA GLY A 125 -17.48 5.04 14.16
C GLY A 125 -16.83 5.48 12.87
N ASN A 126 -15.59 5.95 12.92
CA ASN A 126 -14.89 6.38 11.70
C ASN A 126 -14.40 5.17 10.95
N GLU A 127 -14.54 5.19 9.64
CA GLU A 127 -14.06 4.09 8.81
C GLU A 127 -12.54 4.10 8.77
N LEU A 128 -11.93 2.97 9.04
CA LEU A 128 -10.49 2.82 8.95
C LEU A 128 -10.17 2.13 7.65
N VAL A 129 -9.13 2.61 6.97
CA VAL A 129 -8.72 2.02 5.69
C VAL A 129 -7.22 1.82 5.68
N GLY A 130 -6.80 0.80 4.95
CA GLY A 130 -5.39 0.59 4.66
C GLY A 130 -5.18 0.77 3.17
N TYR A 131 -3.95 0.64 2.72
CA TYR A 131 -3.68 0.62 1.31
C TYR A 131 -3.61 -0.82 0.84
N GLY A 132 -3.85 -1.03 -0.42
CA GLY A 132 -3.68 -2.33 -1.06
C GLY A 132 -3.58 -2.12 -2.54
N PHE A 133 -3.72 -3.17 -3.30
CA PHE A 133 -3.59 -3.11 -4.74
C PHE A 133 -4.72 -3.91 -5.37
N GLU A 134 -5.07 -3.56 -6.57
CA GLU A 134 -6.06 -4.29 -7.32
C GLU A 134 -5.57 -4.42 -8.75
N PRO A 135 -6.02 -5.42 -9.50
CA PRO A 135 -5.59 -5.55 -10.88
C PRO A 135 -5.93 -4.29 -11.67
N ALA A 136 -4.98 -3.79 -12.41
CA ALA A 136 -5.21 -2.63 -13.25
C ALA A 136 -5.72 -3.13 -14.58
N ASP A 137 -6.86 -2.62 -15.02
CA ASP A 137 -7.39 -3.07 -16.25
C ASP A 137 -6.94 -2.12 -17.30
N LEU A 138 -5.93 -2.49 -17.99
CA LEU A 138 -5.34 -1.64 -18.99
C LEU A 138 -6.03 -1.73 -20.34
N ASN A 139 -7.05 -2.52 -20.44
CA ASN A 139 -7.72 -2.67 -21.70
C ASN A 139 -8.96 -1.86 -21.82
N ARG A 140 -9.14 -0.93 -20.99
CA ARG A 140 -10.32 -0.15 -21.08
C ARG A 140 -10.08 1.18 -21.40
#